data_0b28050b37c67db6c7bf9f133ded3ac5
#
_entry.id   0b28050b37c67db6c7bf9f133ded3ac5
#
_cell.length_a   1.000
_cell.length_b   1.000
_cell.length_c   1.000
_cell.angle_alpha   90.00
_cell.angle_beta   90.00
_cell.angle_gamma   90.00
#
_symmetry.space_group_name_H-M   'P 1'
#
loop_
_entity.id
_entity.type
_entity.pdbx_description
1 polymer ?
#
loop_
_entity_poly.entity_id
_entity_poly.type
_entity_poly.pdbx_seq_one_letter_code
_entity_poly.pdbx_strand_id
1 'polypeptide(L)'
;LGIEKGLNRVFGVTSPRNYILRRALCSVYTLAFSLMCVTSLALLVFGSFLQEMLLKWFPALSYLSGMISLGRGLVMFIMLMIFFTAIYTALPHRRLSICGQIPGAMFSAAGWALTSLAFSVYFRYFGTYAVTYGSLTAVILFMLWLYVSICILFVGAEINWFLLFYKEKIMSIKENGLP
;
A
#
# COMPACT_ATOMS: atom_id res chain seq x y z
N LEU A 1 -9.76 0.43 13.05
CA LEU A 1 -10.62 -0.55 13.75
C LEU A 1 -11.20 -1.58 12.78
N GLY A 2 -11.81 -1.19 11.65
CA GLY A 2 -12.39 -2.11 10.65
C GLY A 2 -11.32 -2.98 9.98
N ILE A 3 -10.28 -2.36 9.44
CA ILE A 3 -9.16 -3.04 8.78
C ILE A 3 -8.43 -3.98 9.77
N GLU A 4 -8.22 -3.53 11.01
CA GLU A 4 -7.60 -4.37 12.06
C GLU A 4 -8.44 -5.62 12.37
N LYS A 5 -9.76 -5.46 12.51
CA LYS A 5 -10.66 -6.60 12.70
C LYS A 5 -10.59 -7.58 11.53
N GLY A 6 -10.57 -7.06 10.31
CA GLY A 6 -10.44 -7.86 9.11
C GLY A 6 -9.11 -8.63 9.05
N LEU A 7 -7.99 -7.96 9.32
CA LEU A 7 -6.67 -8.59 9.35
C LEU A 7 -6.58 -9.66 10.45
N ASN A 8 -7.08 -9.39 11.66
CA ASN A 8 -7.11 -10.40 12.73
C ASN A 8 -7.92 -11.62 12.33
N ARG A 9 -8.99 -11.46 11.55
CA ARG A 9 -9.77 -12.57 11.03
C ARG A 9 -9.01 -13.38 9.98
N VAL A 10 -8.29 -12.72 9.08
CA VAL A 10 -7.42 -13.37 8.08
C VAL A 10 -6.32 -14.17 8.76
N PHE A 11 -5.67 -13.59 9.78
CA PHE A 11 -4.58 -14.26 10.51
C PHE A 11 -5.06 -15.20 11.64
N GLY A 12 -6.37 -15.44 11.78
CA GLY A 12 -6.94 -16.37 12.74
C GLY A 12 -6.72 -16.00 14.21
N VAL A 13 -6.59 -14.71 14.52
CA VAL A 13 -6.30 -14.22 15.88
C VAL A 13 -7.59 -13.79 16.58
N THR A 14 -7.89 -14.42 17.70
CA THR A 14 -9.13 -14.19 18.49
C THR A 14 -8.91 -13.42 19.80
N SER A 15 -7.67 -13.14 20.19
CA SER A 15 -7.34 -12.52 21.47
C SER A 15 -7.70 -11.02 21.49
N PRO A 16 -8.50 -10.54 22.46
CA PRO A 16 -8.84 -9.13 22.58
C PRO A 16 -7.66 -8.35 23.16
N ARG A 17 -7.14 -7.39 22.43
CA ARG A 17 -6.17 -6.40 22.92
C ARG A 17 -6.91 -5.34 23.74
N ASN A 18 -6.25 -4.75 24.76
CA ASN A 18 -6.81 -3.64 25.52
C ASN A 18 -7.32 -2.54 24.58
N TYR A 19 -8.55 -2.09 24.78
CA TYR A 19 -9.23 -1.10 23.92
C TYR A 19 -8.40 0.17 23.68
N ILE A 20 -7.74 0.68 24.74
CA ILE A 20 -6.93 1.91 24.68
C ILE A 20 -5.70 1.71 23.78
N LEU A 21 -4.97 0.61 23.96
CA LEU A 21 -3.79 0.30 23.14
C LEU A 21 -4.15 0.10 21.67
N ARG A 22 -5.29 -0.53 21.42
CA ARG A 22 -5.83 -0.72 20.08
C ARG A 22 -6.16 0.62 19.41
N ARG A 23 -6.81 1.53 20.14
CA ARG A 23 -7.17 2.86 19.63
C ARG A 23 -5.93 3.71 19.35
N ALA A 24 -4.94 3.66 20.24
CA ALA A 24 -3.65 4.36 20.07
C ALA A 24 -2.90 3.88 18.82
N LEU A 25 -2.79 2.56 18.62
CA LEU A 25 -2.17 2.00 17.41
C LEU A 25 -2.90 2.43 16.13
N CYS A 26 -4.23 2.34 16.09
CA CYS A 26 -4.99 2.79 14.93
C CYS A 26 -4.76 4.29 14.64
N SER A 27 -4.64 5.13 15.68
CA SER A 27 -4.34 6.56 15.52
C SER A 27 -2.94 6.77 14.95
N VAL A 28 -1.93 6.06 15.46
CA VAL A 28 -0.55 6.13 14.94
C VAL A 28 -0.51 5.74 13.45
N TYR A 29 -1.23 4.66 13.05
CA TYR A 29 -1.29 4.26 11.64
C TYR A 29 -2.01 5.27 10.76
N THR A 30 -3.06 5.91 11.28
CA THR A 30 -3.76 6.98 10.54
C THR A 30 -2.83 8.18 10.35
N LEU A 31 -2.07 8.57 11.37
CA LEU A 31 -1.07 9.64 11.27
C LEU A 31 0.07 9.28 10.31
N ALA A 32 0.60 8.05 10.40
CA ALA A 32 1.63 7.57 9.48
C ALA A 32 1.14 7.57 8.03
N PHE A 33 -0.09 7.12 7.79
CA PHE A 33 -0.71 7.16 6.47
C PHE A 33 -0.90 8.59 5.96
N SER A 34 -1.40 9.50 6.81
CA SER A 34 -1.56 10.90 6.47
C SER A 34 -0.21 11.55 6.13
N LEU A 35 0.82 11.29 6.93
CA LEU A 35 2.17 11.78 6.68
C LEU A 35 2.73 11.24 5.36
N MET A 36 2.52 9.95 5.07
CA MET A 36 2.92 9.34 3.81
C MET A 36 2.21 9.97 2.61
N CYS A 37 0.92 10.27 2.72
CA CYS A 37 0.17 10.98 1.68
C CYS A 37 0.73 12.39 1.43
N VAL A 38 1.00 13.15 2.50
CA VAL A 38 1.59 14.50 2.39
C VAL A 38 2.99 14.44 1.77
N THR A 39 3.82 13.50 2.22
CA THR A 39 5.17 13.30 1.65
C THR A 39 5.11 12.89 0.18
N SER A 40 4.17 12.01 -0.20
CA SER A 40 3.95 11.61 -1.59
C SER A 40 3.53 12.80 -2.46
N LEU A 41 2.62 13.65 -1.99
CA LEU A 41 2.22 14.87 -2.68
C LEU A 41 3.40 15.86 -2.78
N ALA A 42 4.16 16.03 -1.72
CA ALA A 42 5.34 16.87 -1.74
C ALA A 42 6.37 16.38 -2.79
N LEU A 43 6.69 15.09 -2.79
CA LEU A 43 7.58 14.49 -3.79
C LEU A 43 7.06 14.63 -5.22
N LEU A 44 5.73 14.59 -5.42
CA LEU A 44 5.12 14.75 -6.72
C LEU A 44 5.25 16.21 -7.21
N VAL A 45 4.99 17.17 -6.35
CA VAL A 45 5.01 18.61 -6.70
C VAL A 45 6.46 19.12 -6.74
N PHE A 46 7.22 18.92 -5.68
CA PHE A 46 8.60 19.42 -5.59
C PHE A 46 9.56 18.60 -6.45
N GLY A 47 9.30 17.30 -6.66
CA GLY A 47 10.13 16.46 -7.51
C GLY A 47 10.14 16.90 -8.97
N SER A 48 9.00 17.37 -9.53
CA SER A 48 8.94 17.94 -10.87
C SER A 48 9.63 19.30 -10.92
N PHE A 49 9.42 20.16 -9.93
CA PHE A 49 10.08 21.46 -9.84
C PHE A 49 11.60 21.35 -9.73
N LEU A 50 12.10 20.44 -8.87
CA LEU A 50 13.53 20.16 -8.74
C LEU A 50 14.11 19.61 -10.05
N GLN A 51 13.39 18.73 -10.74
CA GLN A 51 13.80 18.19 -12.03
C GLN A 51 13.93 19.29 -13.09
N GLU A 52 12.95 20.17 -13.20
CA GLU A 52 12.99 21.32 -14.13
C GLU A 52 14.13 22.28 -13.79
N MET A 53 14.36 22.55 -12.51
CA MET A 53 15.46 23.39 -12.03
C MET A 53 16.82 22.77 -12.35
N LEU A 54 17.00 21.48 -12.08
CA LEU A 54 18.23 20.75 -12.39
C LEU A 54 18.51 20.73 -13.90
N LEU A 55 17.49 20.52 -14.74
CA LEU A 55 17.64 20.51 -16.19
C LEU A 55 17.99 21.89 -16.76
N LYS A 56 17.51 22.97 -16.12
CA LYS A 56 17.91 24.35 -16.50
C LYS A 56 19.36 24.65 -16.17
N TRP A 57 19.86 24.16 -15.04
CA TRP A 57 21.25 24.40 -14.63
C TRP A 57 22.25 23.45 -15.28
N PHE A 58 21.81 22.25 -15.62
CA PHE A 58 22.64 21.20 -16.23
C PHE A 58 21.92 20.53 -17.42
N PRO A 59 21.95 21.16 -18.62
CA PRO A 59 21.27 20.60 -19.81
C PRO A 59 21.77 19.22 -20.21
N ALA A 60 23.00 18.85 -19.84
CA ALA A 60 23.55 17.51 -20.06
C ALA A 60 22.79 16.40 -19.32
N LEU A 61 22.05 16.74 -18.25
CA LEU A 61 21.21 15.80 -17.49
C LEU A 61 19.88 15.47 -18.21
N SER A 62 19.58 16.10 -19.33
CA SER A 62 18.36 15.79 -20.12
C SER A 62 18.33 14.32 -20.57
N TYR A 63 19.49 13.72 -20.84
CA TYR A 63 19.59 12.28 -21.14
C TYR A 63 19.22 11.38 -19.93
N LEU A 64 19.34 11.90 -18.71
CA LEU A 64 19.03 11.18 -17.45
C LEU A 64 17.62 11.47 -16.94
N SER A 65 16.85 12.32 -17.61
CA SER A 65 15.49 12.71 -17.17
C SER A 65 14.56 11.51 -16.99
N GLY A 66 14.66 10.50 -17.86
CA GLY A 66 13.93 9.24 -17.74
C GLY A 66 14.34 8.44 -16.50
N MET A 67 15.64 8.37 -16.18
CA MET A 67 16.15 7.68 -15.00
C MET A 67 15.71 8.38 -13.70
N ILE A 68 15.69 9.71 -13.68
CA ILE A 68 15.22 10.50 -12.53
C ILE A 68 13.73 10.24 -12.29
N SER A 69 12.93 10.20 -13.36
CA SER A 69 11.49 9.90 -13.27
C SER A 69 11.22 8.47 -12.77
N LEU A 70 11.98 7.49 -13.29
CA LEU A 70 11.93 6.10 -12.82
C LEU A 70 12.34 5.98 -11.35
N GLY A 71 13.41 6.67 -10.96
CA GLY A 71 13.89 6.69 -9.56
C GLY A 71 12.82 7.23 -8.61
N ARG A 72 12.12 8.30 -8.98
CA ARG A 72 11.00 8.84 -8.20
C ARG A 72 9.86 7.84 -8.04
N GLY A 73 9.48 7.17 -9.13
CA GLY A 73 8.46 6.11 -9.09
C GLY A 73 8.87 4.94 -8.20
N LEU A 74 10.14 4.54 -8.26
CA LEU A 74 10.69 3.48 -7.42
C LEU A 74 10.67 3.85 -5.92
N VAL A 75 11.07 5.07 -5.58
CA VAL A 75 11.01 5.57 -4.19
C VAL A 75 9.57 5.54 -3.67
N MET A 76 8.59 6.03 -4.46
CA MET A 76 7.19 5.98 -4.08
C MET A 76 6.70 4.54 -3.88
N PHE A 77 7.09 3.61 -4.76
CA PHE A 77 6.73 2.20 -4.65
C PHE A 77 7.32 1.56 -3.39
N ILE A 78 8.58 1.84 -3.08
CA ILE A 78 9.25 1.35 -1.85
C ILE A 78 8.57 1.91 -0.61
N MET A 79 8.22 3.20 -0.58
CA MET A 79 7.48 3.81 0.54
C MET A 79 6.13 3.11 0.75
N LEU A 80 5.41 2.82 -0.33
CA LEU A 80 4.13 2.12 -0.27
C LEU A 80 4.30 0.68 0.23
N MET A 81 5.35 -0.02 -0.21
CA MET A 81 5.69 -1.36 0.25
C MET A 81 6.03 -1.38 1.76
N ILE A 82 6.80 -0.40 2.23
CA ILE A 82 7.12 -0.24 3.67
C ILE A 82 5.83 -0.02 4.46
N PHE A 83 4.93 0.82 3.96
CA PHE A 83 3.66 1.10 4.60
C PHE A 83 2.78 -0.16 4.72
N PHE A 84 2.61 -0.94 3.65
CA PHE A 84 1.85 -2.19 3.72
C PHE A 84 2.53 -3.22 4.63
N THR A 85 3.87 -3.31 4.59
CA THR A 85 4.63 -4.19 5.50
C THR A 85 4.38 -3.81 6.96
N ALA A 86 4.39 -2.52 7.28
CA ALA A 86 4.09 -2.03 8.62
C ALA A 86 2.65 -2.39 9.06
N ILE A 87 1.66 -2.23 8.16
CA ILE A 87 0.27 -2.61 8.42
C ILE A 87 0.18 -4.11 8.73
N TYR A 88 0.77 -4.97 7.90
CA TYR A 88 0.69 -6.42 8.06
C TYR A 88 1.47 -6.96 9.25
N THR A 89 2.50 -6.24 9.70
CA THR A 89 3.31 -6.67 10.85
C THR A 89 2.73 -6.21 12.17
N ALA A 90 2.21 -5.00 12.23
CA ALA A 90 1.93 -4.37 13.51
C ALA A 90 0.42 -4.26 13.83
N LEU A 91 -0.48 -4.33 12.82
CA LEU A 91 -1.91 -4.31 13.06
C LEU A 91 -2.44 -5.64 13.63
N PRO A 92 -2.01 -6.84 13.14
CA PRO A 92 -2.45 -8.11 13.69
C PRO A 92 -1.92 -8.32 15.12
N HIS A 93 -2.69 -9.04 15.94
CA HIS A 93 -2.33 -9.34 17.35
C HIS A 93 -1.25 -10.42 17.48
N ARG A 94 -0.85 -11.06 16.38
CA ARG A 94 0.21 -12.05 16.32
C ARG A 94 1.54 -11.36 16.01
N ARG A 95 2.62 -11.78 16.68
CA ARG A 95 3.98 -11.34 16.33
C ARG A 95 4.39 -12.01 15.02
N LEU A 96 4.30 -11.25 13.93
CA LEU A 96 4.66 -11.71 12.60
C LEU A 96 6.07 -11.19 12.25
N SER A 97 6.87 -12.01 11.55
CA SER A 97 8.19 -11.56 11.10
C SER A 97 8.03 -10.59 9.92
N ILE A 98 8.79 -9.50 9.93
CA ILE A 98 8.78 -8.48 8.87
C ILE A 98 9.04 -9.10 7.51
N CYS A 99 10.07 -9.97 7.41
CA CYS A 99 10.43 -10.63 6.15
C CYS A 99 9.30 -11.51 5.59
N GLY A 100 8.48 -12.11 6.45
CA GLY A 100 7.34 -12.92 6.03
C GLY A 100 6.18 -12.10 5.48
N GLN A 101 6.16 -10.80 5.73
CA GLN A 101 5.08 -9.91 5.28
C GLN A 101 5.41 -9.18 3.96
N ILE A 102 6.66 -9.26 3.50
CA ILE A 102 7.12 -8.58 2.26
C ILE A 102 6.37 -9.05 1.01
N PRO A 103 6.11 -10.35 0.77
CA PRO A 103 5.45 -10.79 -0.47
C PRO A 103 4.05 -10.21 -0.64
N GLY A 104 3.23 -10.24 0.40
CA GLY A 104 1.89 -9.64 0.37
C GLY A 104 1.94 -8.11 0.30
N ALA A 105 2.92 -7.47 0.97
CA ALA A 105 3.11 -6.03 0.88
C ALA A 105 3.50 -5.59 -0.54
N MET A 106 4.36 -6.34 -1.21
CA MET A 106 4.73 -6.10 -2.61
C MET A 106 3.54 -6.27 -3.54
N PHE A 107 2.74 -7.33 -3.35
CA PHE A 107 1.49 -7.54 -4.10
C PHE A 107 0.53 -6.36 -3.89
N SER A 108 0.32 -5.93 -2.65
CA SER A 108 -0.59 -4.83 -2.34
C SER A 108 -0.10 -3.48 -2.87
N ALA A 109 1.20 -3.22 -2.81
CA ALA A 109 1.80 -2.02 -3.37
C ALA A 109 1.64 -1.99 -4.91
N ALA A 110 1.89 -3.10 -5.58
CA ALA A 110 1.70 -3.22 -7.03
C ALA A 110 0.22 -3.09 -7.42
N GLY A 111 -0.68 -3.79 -6.73
CA GLY A 111 -2.12 -3.74 -6.97
C GLY A 111 -2.69 -2.33 -6.77
N TRP A 112 -2.25 -1.64 -5.71
CA TRP A 112 -2.65 -0.26 -5.44
C TRP A 112 -2.14 0.71 -6.50
N ALA A 113 -0.88 0.57 -6.93
CA ALA A 113 -0.30 1.38 -7.99
C ALA A 113 -1.04 1.16 -9.33
N LEU A 114 -1.33 -0.10 -9.69
CA LEU A 114 -2.09 -0.45 -10.90
C LEU A 114 -3.51 0.14 -10.85
N THR A 115 -4.19 0.03 -9.71
CA THR A 115 -5.53 0.61 -9.52
C THR A 115 -5.49 2.13 -9.69
N SER A 116 -4.50 2.80 -9.08
CA SER A 116 -4.33 4.25 -9.21
C SER A 116 -4.07 4.67 -10.66
N LEU A 117 -3.25 3.89 -11.39
CA LEU A 117 -3.03 4.12 -12.83
C LEU A 117 -4.33 3.93 -13.63
N ALA A 118 -5.10 2.87 -13.37
CA ALA A 118 -6.37 2.60 -14.04
C ALA A 118 -7.36 3.76 -13.83
N PHE A 119 -7.47 4.27 -12.59
CA PHE A 119 -8.30 5.43 -12.30
C PHE A 119 -7.79 6.70 -12.97
N SER A 120 -6.47 6.92 -13.02
CA SER A 120 -5.87 8.05 -13.73
C SER A 120 -6.21 8.03 -15.22
N VAL A 121 -6.11 6.86 -15.85
CA VAL A 121 -6.49 6.65 -17.26
C VAL A 121 -8.00 6.89 -17.45
N TYR A 122 -8.82 6.34 -16.56
CA TYR A 122 -10.26 6.56 -16.59
C TYR A 122 -10.62 8.06 -16.56
N PHE A 123 -10.06 8.82 -15.62
CA PHE A 123 -10.32 10.26 -15.52
C PHE A 123 -9.84 11.03 -16.74
N ARG A 124 -8.78 10.60 -17.40
CA ARG A 124 -8.27 11.25 -18.62
C ARG A 124 -9.21 11.06 -19.80
N TYR A 125 -9.79 9.88 -19.98
CA TYR A 125 -10.63 9.57 -21.14
C TYR A 125 -12.12 9.83 -20.90
N PHE A 126 -12.59 9.71 -19.68
CA PHE A 126 -14.00 9.79 -19.31
C PHE A 126 -14.35 11.03 -18.48
N GLY A 127 -13.46 12.00 -18.38
CA GLY A 127 -13.68 13.25 -17.64
C GLY A 127 -14.93 14.04 -18.07
N THR A 128 -15.38 13.83 -19.29
CA THR A 128 -16.59 14.47 -19.84
C THR A 128 -17.88 14.07 -19.09
N TYR A 129 -17.95 12.84 -18.55
CA TYR A 129 -19.09 12.38 -17.75
C TYR A 129 -19.19 13.12 -16.40
N ALA A 130 -18.08 13.61 -15.88
CA ALA A 130 -18.06 14.42 -14.67
C ALA A 130 -18.82 15.76 -14.85
N VAL A 131 -18.90 16.27 -16.08
CA VAL A 131 -19.63 17.48 -16.40
C VAL A 131 -21.16 17.26 -16.34
N THR A 132 -21.62 16.07 -16.70
CA THR A 132 -23.06 15.74 -16.74
C THR A 132 -23.62 15.40 -15.35
N TYR A 133 -22.87 14.65 -14.55
CA TYR A 133 -23.31 14.18 -13.22
C TYR A 133 -22.61 14.88 -12.04
N GLY A 134 -21.72 15.83 -12.31
CA GLY A 134 -21.07 16.70 -11.33
C GLY A 134 -20.34 15.94 -10.20
N SER A 135 -20.50 16.46 -8.98
CA SER A 135 -19.83 15.93 -7.78
C SER A 135 -20.23 14.50 -7.42
N LEU A 136 -21.41 14.02 -7.85
CA LEU A 136 -21.88 12.66 -7.57
C LEU A 136 -20.96 11.62 -8.19
N THR A 137 -20.49 11.83 -9.42
CA THR A 137 -19.54 10.94 -10.09
C THR A 137 -18.23 10.84 -9.29
N ALA A 138 -17.72 11.96 -8.79
CA ALA A 138 -16.49 11.97 -7.99
C ALA A 138 -16.64 11.14 -6.69
N VAL A 139 -17.77 11.26 -6.01
CA VAL A 139 -18.04 10.47 -4.78
C VAL A 139 -18.12 8.98 -5.09
N ILE A 140 -18.85 8.58 -6.14
CA ILE A 140 -18.98 7.17 -6.54
C ILE A 140 -17.61 6.57 -6.90
N LEU A 141 -16.83 7.30 -7.72
CA LEU A 141 -15.50 6.82 -8.12
C LEU A 141 -14.53 6.75 -6.94
N PHE A 142 -14.59 7.71 -6.01
CA PHE A 142 -13.80 7.67 -4.79
C PHE A 142 -14.16 6.47 -3.91
N MET A 143 -15.46 6.19 -3.73
CA MET A 143 -15.91 5.00 -3.00
C MET A 143 -15.47 3.70 -3.67
N LEU A 144 -15.55 3.63 -5.00
CA LEU A 144 -15.07 2.48 -5.76
C LEU A 144 -13.56 2.29 -5.60
N TRP A 145 -12.79 3.38 -5.66
CA TRP A 145 -11.34 3.34 -5.46
C TRP A 145 -10.97 2.85 -4.04
N LEU A 146 -11.66 3.37 -3.02
CA LEU A 146 -11.47 2.89 -1.63
C LEU A 146 -11.83 1.41 -1.50
N TYR A 147 -12.94 0.96 -2.08
CA TYR A 147 -13.36 -0.44 -2.03
C TYR A 147 -12.29 -1.36 -2.64
N VAL A 148 -11.82 -1.06 -3.84
CA VAL A 148 -10.77 -1.85 -4.52
C VAL A 148 -9.47 -1.83 -3.71
N SER A 149 -9.08 -0.68 -3.15
CA SER A 149 -7.88 -0.54 -2.32
C SER A 149 -7.94 -1.43 -1.07
N ILE A 150 -9.10 -1.51 -0.41
CA ILE A 150 -9.32 -2.38 0.75
C ILE A 150 -9.29 -3.85 0.33
N CYS A 151 -9.89 -4.21 -0.80
CA CYS A 151 -9.83 -5.59 -1.32
C CYS A 151 -8.38 -6.03 -1.59
N ILE A 152 -7.56 -5.18 -2.24
CA ILE A 152 -6.15 -5.45 -2.50
C ILE A 152 -5.38 -5.66 -1.20
N LEU A 153 -5.65 -4.84 -0.18
CA LEU A 153 -5.03 -4.98 1.14
C LEU A 153 -5.35 -6.34 1.77
N PHE A 154 -6.60 -6.80 1.72
CA PHE A 154 -6.96 -8.10 2.29
C PHE A 154 -6.40 -9.27 1.50
N VAL A 155 -6.38 -9.20 0.16
CA VAL A 155 -5.75 -10.24 -0.68
C VAL A 155 -4.26 -10.34 -0.39
N GLY A 156 -3.56 -9.22 -0.21
CA GLY A 156 -2.15 -9.23 0.22
C GLY A 156 -1.93 -9.85 1.60
N ALA A 157 -2.84 -9.61 2.54
CA ALA A 157 -2.81 -10.26 3.85
C ALA A 157 -3.03 -11.78 3.75
N GLU A 158 -3.95 -12.23 2.90
CA GLU A 158 -4.20 -13.64 2.62
C GLU A 158 -2.98 -14.35 2.02
N ILE A 159 -2.29 -13.70 1.07
CA ILE A 159 -1.04 -14.21 0.52
C ILE A 159 -0.01 -14.43 1.62
N ASN A 160 0.18 -13.47 2.51
CA ASN A 160 1.11 -13.60 3.63
C ASN A 160 0.73 -14.72 4.59
N TRP A 161 -0.56 -14.84 4.90
CA TRP A 161 -1.07 -15.91 5.76
C TRP A 161 -0.85 -17.29 5.14
N PHE A 162 -1.14 -17.44 3.84
CA PHE A 162 -0.94 -18.68 3.10
C PHE A 162 0.53 -19.10 3.10
N LEU A 163 1.45 -18.17 2.84
CA LEU A 163 2.90 -18.44 2.86
C LEU A 163 3.40 -18.82 4.25
N LEU A 164 2.87 -18.16 5.29
CA LEU A 164 3.20 -18.51 6.68
C LEU A 164 2.74 -19.92 7.02
N PHE A 165 1.50 -20.25 6.72
CA PHE A 165 0.91 -21.57 6.96
C PHE A 165 1.68 -22.68 6.23
N TYR A 166 2.03 -22.43 4.97
CA TYR A 166 2.80 -23.40 4.17
C TYR A 166 4.20 -23.65 4.74
N LYS A 167 4.86 -22.60 5.20
CA LYS A 167 6.17 -22.67 5.85
C LYS A 167 6.10 -23.45 7.17
N GLU A 168 5.12 -23.18 8.03
CA GLU A 168 4.91 -23.90 9.29
C GLU A 168 4.65 -25.39 9.02
N LYS A 169 3.85 -25.72 8.01
CA LYS A 169 3.56 -27.11 7.63
C LYS A 169 4.81 -27.87 7.15
N ILE A 170 5.64 -27.23 6.29
CA ILE A 170 6.90 -27.86 5.83
C ILE A 170 7.86 -28.10 7.00
N MET A 171 8.00 -27.15 7.93
CA MET A 171 8.86 -27.32 9.09
C MET A 171 8.39 -28.46 9.99
N SER A 172 7.08 -28.56 10.22
CA SER A 172 6.49 -29.67 11.01
C SER A 172 6.72 -31.05 10.37
N ILE A 173 6.61 -31.16 9.03
CA ILE A 173 6.90 -32.42 8.32
C ILE A 173 8.39 -32.78 8.46
N LYS A 174 9.29 -31.81 8.35
CA LYS A 174 10.72 -32.00 8.47
C LYS A 174 11.16 -32.42 9.90
N GLU A 175 10.48 -31.91 10.92
CA GLU A 175 10.77 -32.17 12.32
C GLU A 175 10.23 -33.53 12.75
N ASN A 176 9.11 -33.98 12.22
CA ASN A 176 8.48 -35.26 12.53
C ASN A 176 9.03 -36.42 11.69
N GLY A 177 10.04 -36.21 10.83
CA GLY A 177 10.74 -37.29 10.09
C GLY A 177 9.86 -38.09 9.15
N LEU A 178 8.69 -37.55 8.74
CA LEU A 178 7.81 -38.17 7.74
C LEU A 178 8.28 -37.79 6.32
N PRO A 179 8.43 -38.79 5.42
CA PRO A 179 8.87 -38.58 4.05
C PRO A 179 7.93 -37.66 3.24
#